data_f5b7724075ec4a0eed44d673520bb2dc
#
_entry.id   f5b7724075ec4a0eed44d673520bb2dc
#
_cell.length_a   1.000
_cell.length_b   1.000
_cell.length_c   1.000
_cell.angle_alpha   90.00
_cell.angle_beta   90.00
_cell.angle_gamma   90.00
#
_symmetry.space_group_name_H-M   'P 1'
#
loop_
_entity.id
_entity.type
_entity.pdbx_description
1 polymer ?
#
loop_
_entity_poly.entity_id
_entity_poly.type
_entity_poly.pdbx_seq_one_letter_code
_entity_poly.pdbx_strand_id
1 'polypeptide(L)'
;MSRSADPNTAPRPRYRAFSFERVGAMVLRYVYVLRSSWPRLLELMYWPLLQLLTWGFLQQYLSQQSGSPGASPGGGALGTTGRVLLGSVLLWEVLVRGQLGFNMSFLEEMWSRNMANLLISPLSRLELVLSMLSMSVLRMLVSIVPITVLAIFFFDYNLWSLGVGLGAFFVNLLMTGWALAILTSGLVLRNGLGAEGLVWSMMFVLMPLCCVFYPVSVLPSFLQRVAWALPPTYVFEGMRALSAQHVFRSDLMLQAFAINVVLLSLAGVAFAHLVDSARRSGSLMSIGE
;
A
#
# COMPACT_ATOMS: atom_id res chain seq x y z
N MET A 1 7.61 45.31 45.09
CA MET A 1 6.40 44.92 44.36
C MET A 1 6.80 44.02 43.21
N SER A 2 6.82 42.71 43.45
CA SER A 2 7.14 41.68 42.46
C SER A 2 5.84 41.31 41.75
N ARG A 3 5.74 41.58 40.44
CA ARG A 3 4.64 41.09 39.62
C ARG A 3 4.81 39.55 39.45
N SER A 4 3.99 38.81 40.15
CA SER A 4 3.85 37.37 39.88
C SER A 4 3.36 37.18 38.44
N ALA A 5 4.22 36.60 37.58
CA ALA A 5 3.82 36.21 36.25
C ALA A 5 2.73 35.13 36.34
N ASP A 6 1.58 35.40 35.74
CA ASP A 6 0.46 34.48 35.65
C ASP A 6 0.92 33.22 34.86
N PRO A 7 0.87 32.02 35.49
CA PRO A 7 1.31 30.78 34.83
C PRO A 7 0.43 30.38 33.62
N ASN A 8 -0.68 31.10 33.38
CA ASN A 8 -1.60 30.81 32.28
C ASN A 8 -1.27 31.55 30.96
N THR A 9 -0.19 32.37 30.94
CA THR A 9 0.24 33.13 29.77
C THR A 9 1.35 32.46 28.96
N ALA A 10 1.62 31.17 29.17
CA ALA A 10 2.49 30.41 28.28
C ALA A 10 1.92 30.45 26.84
N PRO A 11 2.65 30.98 25.86
CA PRO A 11 2.16 31.06 24.49
C PRO A 11 1.81 29.65 24.03
N ARG A 12 0.53 29.43 23.74
CA ARG A 12 0.08 28.15 23.11
C ARG A 12 0.96 27.94 21.90
N PRO A 13 1.54 26.73 21.71
CA PRO A 13 2.38 26.47 20.54
C PRO A 13 1.54 26.82 19.30
N ARG A 14 1.93 27.89 18.60
CA ARG A 14 1.34 28.24 17.30
C ARG A 14 1.66 27.08 16.40
N TYR A 15 0.66 26.22 16.09
CA TYR A 15 0.79 25.26 15.01
C TYR A 15 1.23 26.04 13.77
N ARG A 16 2.49 25.86 13.39
CA ARG A 16 3.02 26.55 12.21
C ARG A 16 2.22 26.10 11.00
N ALA A 17 1.95 27.03 10.08
CA ALA A 17 1.32 26.73 8.82
C ALA A 17 2.02 25.52 8.14
N PHE A 18 1.27 24.73 7.39
CA PHE A 18 1.78 23.58 6.62
C PHE A 18 3.02 23.99 5.80
N SER A 19 4.06 23.15 5.78
CA SER A 19 5.29 23.40 5.05
C SER A 19 5.75 22.16 4.27
N PHE A 20 5.89 22.31 2.97
CA PHE A 20 6.47 21.26 2.11
C PHE A 20 7.95 21.00 2.43
N GLU A 21 8.70 21.99 2.94
CA GLU A 21 10.10 21.82 3.33
C GLU A 21 10.25 20.83 4.48
N ARG A 22 9.34 20.85 5.47
CA ARG A 22 9.35 19.87 6.57
C ARG A 22 9.01 18.48 6.10
N VAL A 23 8.05 18.36 5.16
CA VAL A 23 7.74 17.07 4.51
C VAL A 23 8.96 16.55 3.76
N GLY A 24 9.60 17.41 2.94
CA GLY A 24 10.80 17.06 2.19
C GLY A 24 11.98 16.65 3.08
N ALA A 25 12.20 17.36 4.19
CA ALA A 25 13.25 17.01 5.17
C ALA A 25 13.01 15.63 5.80
N MET A 26 11.76 15.29 6.14
CA MET A 26 11.40 13.98 6.65
C MET A 26 11.57 12.87 5.60
N VAL A 27 11.15 13.10 4.37
CA VAL A 27 11.36 12.15 3.26
C VAL A 27 12.86 11.92 3.05
N LEU A 28 13.66 13.00 3.01
CA LEU A 28 15.12 12.91 2.85
C LEU A 28 15.76 12.09 3.97
N ARG A 29 15.33 12.30 5.23
CA ARG A 29 15.77 11.49 6.37
C ARG A 29 15.49 10.00 6.16
N TYR A 30 14.27 9.64 5.74
CA TYR A 30 13.92 8.23 5.45
C TYR A 30 14.72 7.66 4.28
N VAL A 31 15.00 8.45 3.26
CA VAL A 31 15.84 8.04 2.12
C VAL A 31 17.27 7.72 2.60
N TYR A 32 17.84 8.56 3.46
CA TYR A 32 19.18 8.28 4.02
C TYR A 32 19.19 7.02 4.88
N VAL A 33 18.15 6.78 5.70
CA VAL A 33 18.01 5.54 6.49
C VAL A 33 17.88 4.32 5.58
N LEU A 34 17.11 4.42 4.49
CA LEU A 34 16.96 3.33 3.53
C LEU A 34 18.26 3.04 2.79
N ARG A 35 18.96 4.08 2.33
CA ARG A 35 20.22 3.96 1.58
C ARG A 35 21.38 3.45 2.44
N SER A 36 21.37 3.74 3.75
CA SER A 36 22.44 3.32 4.66
C SER A 36 22.52 1.80 4.84
N SER A 37 21.49 1.06 4.46
CA SER A 37 21.40 -0.40 4.68
C SER A 37 21.02 -1.12 3.38
N TRP A 38 22.03 -1.68 2.68
CA TRP A 38 21.80 -2.48 1.47
C TRP A 38 20.87 -3.70 1.68
N PRO A 39 20.84 -4.39 2.87
CA PRO A 39 19.89 -5.46 3.09
C PRO A 39 18.42 -4.99 3.01
N ARG A 40 18.11 -3.77 3.46
CA ARG A 40 16.75 -3.19 3.35
C ARG A 40 16.33 -2.97 1.90
N LEU A 41 17.27 -2.58 1.03
CA LEU A 41 16.99 -2.45 -0.40
C LEU A 41 16.72 -3.80 -1.04
N LEU A 42 17.47 -4.84 -0.67
CA LEU A 42 17.22 -6.21 -1.13
C LEU A 42 15.86 -6.74 -0.65
N GLU A 43 15.49 -6.49 0.60
CA GLU A 43 14.20 -6.89 1.18
C GLU A 43 13.02 -6.32 0.38
N LEU A 44 13.12 -5.08 -0.09
CA LEU A 44 12.08 -4.49 -0.94
C LEU A 44 11.85 -5.25 -2.25
N MET A 45 12.88 -5.89 -2.79
CA MET A 45 12.82 -6.62 -4.07
C MET A 45 12.59 -8.12 -3.88
N TYR A 46 13.04 -8.68 -2.75
CA TYR A 46 13.06 -10.13 -2.52
C TYR A 46 11.67 -10.77 -2.60
N TRP A 47 10.71 -10.24 -1.84
CA TRP A 47 9.36 -10.80 -1.76
C TRP A 47 8.59 -10.71 -3.08
N PRO A 48 8.51 -9.54 -3.78
CA PRO A 48 7.90 -9.47 -5.10
C PRO A 48 8.60 -10.32 -6.16
N LEU A 49 9.93 -10.49 -6.06
CA LEU A 49 10.67 -11.36 -6.95
C LEU A 49 10.24 -12.82 -6.77
N LEU A 50 10.13 -13.30 -5.54
CA LEU A 50 9.63 -14.65 -5.25
C LEU A 50 8.22 -14.85 -5.77
N GLN A 51 7.34 -13.88 -5.58
CA GLN A 51 5.98 -13.91 -6.12
C GLN A 51 5.98 -14.00 -7.65
N LEU A 52 6.75 -13.13 -8.31
CA LEU A 52 6.86 -13.14 -9.77
C LEU A 52 7.35 -14.50 -10.29
N LEU A 53 8.42 -15.05 -9.70
CA LEU A 53 8.98 -16.34 -10.13
C LEU A 53 8.00 -17.49 -9.87
N THR A 54 7.39 -17.54 -8.69
CA THR A 54 6.43 -18.60 -8.34
C THR A 54 5.24 -18.61 -9.30
N TRP A 55 4.59 -17.47 -9.47
CA TRP A 55 3.42 -17.38 -10.33
C TRP A 55 3.76 -17.44 -11.82
N GLY A 56 4.91 -16.91 -12.22
CA GLY A 56 5.38 -16.97 -13.60
C GLY A 56 5.72 -18.39 -14.04
N PHE A 57 6.45 -19.17 -13.22
CA PHE A 57 6.73 -20.56 -13.54
C PHE A 57 5.50 -21.45 -13.42
N LEU A 58 4.61 -21.17 -12.47
CA LEU A 58 3.32 -21.87 -12.39
C LEU A 58 2.50 -21.65 -13.67
N GLN A 59 2.44 -20.43 -14.16
CA GLN A 59 1.79 -20.12 -15.44
C GLN A 59 2.41 -20.90 -16.60
N GLN A 60 3.74 -20.94 -16.71
CA GLN A 60 4.43 -21.72 -17.77
C GLN A 60 4.09 -23.21 -17.68
N TYR A 61 4.11 -23.76 -16.48
CA TYR A 61 3.75 -25.16 -16.25
C TYR A 61 2.32 -25.47 -16.68
N LEU A 62 1.35 -24.66 -16.29
CA LEU A 62 -0.06 -24.82 -16.67
C LEU A 62 -0.26 -24.68 -18.18
N SER A 63 0.44 -23.79 -18.84
CA SER A 63 0.37 -23.63 -20.31
C SER A 63 0.92 -24.83 -21.06
N GLN A 64 1.94 -25.49 -20.54
CA GLN A 64 2.49 -26.72 -21.13
C GLN A 64 1.54 -27.93 -20.99
N GLN A 65 0.85 -28.06 -19.88
CA GLN A 65 -0.11 -29.17 -19.65
C GLN A 65 -1.38 -29.09 -20.50
N SER A 66 -1.74 -27.90 -20.97
CA SER A 66 -2.97 -27.68 -21.74
C SER A 66 -2.92 -28.19 -23.17
N GLY A 67 -1.81 -28.81 -23.57
CA GLY A 67 -1.72 -29.75 -24.68
C GLY A 67 -2.18 -29.27 -26.06
N SER A 68 -2.07 -28.00 -26.42
CA SER A 68 -2.21 -27.56 -27.80
C SER A 68 -0.83 -27.57 -28.49
N PRO A 69 -0.52 -28.58 -29.33
CA PRO A 69 0.68 -28.56 -30.17
C PRO A 69 0.58 -27.38 -31.13
N GLY A 70 1.32 -26.32 -30.89
CA GLY A 70 1.34 -25.13 -31.73
C GLY A 70 0.85 -23.83 -31.10
N ALA A 71 0.49 -23.84 -29.82
CA ALA A 71 0.24 -22.58 -29.11
C ALA A 71 1.57 -21.85 -28.90
N SER A 72 1.80 -20.81 -29.71
CA SER A 72 2.86 -19.84 -29.45
C SER A 72 2.79 -19.37 -27.99
N PRO A 73 3.92 -19.11 -27.31
CA PRO A 73 3.91 -18.53 -25.98
C PRO A 73 3.20 -17.17 -26.05
N GLY A 74 1.90 -17.12 -25.87
CA GLY A 74 1.09 -15.90 -25.94
C GLY A 74 -0.21 -15.95 -26.75
N GLY A 75 -0.51 -17.03 -27.47
CA GLY A 75 -1.57 -17.06 -28.48
C GLY A 75 -2.71 -18.06 -28.27
N GLY A 76 -3.31 -18.18 -27.08
CA GLY A 76 -4.51 -18.99 -26.84
C GLY A 76 -5.23 -18.55 -25.57
N ALA A 77 -6.44 -19.09 -25.30
CA ALA A 77 -7.22 -18.74 -24.11
C ALA A 77 -6.43 -18.89 -22.80
N LEU A 78 -5.49 -19.86 -22.74
CA LEU A 78 -4.57 -20.05 -21.62
C LEU A 78 -3.46 -19.00 -21.58
N GLY A 79 -2.97 -18.53 -22.76
CA GLY A 79 -2.01 -17.42 -22.84
C GLY A 79 -2.63 -16.14 -22.27
N THR A 80 -3.89 -15.88 -22.58
CA THR A 80 -4.62 -14.71 -22.02
C THR A 80 -4.82 -14.86 -20.51
N THR A 81 -5.23 -16.06 -20.04
CA THR A 81 -5.42 -16.32 -18.59
C THR A 81 -4.11 -16.17 -17.83
N GLY A 82 -3.01 -16.65 -18.36
CA GLY A 82 -1.70 -16.50 -17.74
C GLY A 82 -1.22 -15.06 -17.69
N ARG A 83 -1.44 -14.27 -18.74
CA ARG A 83 -1.13 -12.82 -18.74
C ARG A 83 -1.96 -12.08 -17.72
N VAL A 84 -3.23 -12.42 -17.57
CA VAL A 84 -4.11 -11.88 -16.52
C VAL A 84 -3.57 -12.22 -15.14
N LEU A 85 -3.10 -13.45 -14.92
CA LEU A 85 -2.54 -13.88 -13.65
C LEU A 85 -1.29 -13.07 -13.26
N LEU A 86 -0.31 -12.95 -14.19
CA LEU A 86 0.89 -12.15 -13.95
C LEU A 86 0.57 -10.66 -13.72
N GLY A 87 -0.36 -10.12 -14.50
CA GLY A 87 -0.84 -8.75 -14.30
C GLY A 87 -1.45 -8.55 -12.92
N SER A 88 -2.26 -9.50 -12.47
CA SER A 88 -2.85 -9.48 -11.14
C SER A 88 -1.80 -9.50 -10.03
N VAL A 89 -0.78 -10.36 -10.15
CA VAL A 89 0.33 -10.45 -9.19
C VAL A 89 1.08 -9.12 -9.10
N LEU A 90 1.46 -8.55 -10.25
CA LEU A 90 2.20 -7.29 -10.28
C LEU A 90 1.38 -6.11 -9.75
N LEU A 91 0.09 -6.05 -10.06
CA LEU A 91 -0.82 -5.03 -9.51
C LEU A 91 -1.06 -5.23 -8.01
N TRP A 92 -1.17 -6.48 -7.54
CA TRP A 92 -1.26 -6.76 -6.12
C TRP A 92 -0.04 -6.25 -5.35
N GLU A 93 1.15 -6.40 -5.91
CA GLU A 93 2.37 -5.85 -5.31
C GLU A 93 2.32 -4.31 -5.18
N VAL A 94 1.65 -3.59 -6.09
CA VAL A 94 1.46 -2.14 -5.95
C VAL A 94 0.70 -1.80 -4.66
N LEU A 95 -0.40 -2.51 -4.38
CA LEU A 95 -1.19 -2.32 -3.16
C LEU A 95 -0.38 -2.67 -1.92
N VAL A 96 0.27 -3.84 -1.92
CA VAL A 96 1.07 -4.33 -0.79
C VAL A 96 2.23 -3.38 -0.50
N ARG A 97 2.98 -2.94 -1.54
CA ARG A 97 4.09 -2.00 -1.37
C ARG A 97 3.63 -0.61 -0.95
N GLY A 98 2.48 -0.17 -1.44
CA GLY A 98 1.86 1.09 -0.98
C GLY A 98 1.54 1.06 0.50
N GLN A 99 0.92 -0.02 0.97
CA GLN A 99 0.57 -0.22 2.38
C GLN A 99 1.81 -0.43 3.27
N LEU A 100 2.67 -1.40 2.92
CA LEU A 100 3.86 -1.71 3.71
C LEU A 100 4.87 -0.56 3.68
N GLY A 101 5.02 0.16 2.57
CA GLY A 101 5.93 1.30 2.47
C GLY A 101 5.64 2.40 3.50
N PHE A 102 4.36 2.68 3.76
CA PHE A 102 3.93 3.58 4.82
C PHE A 102 4.15 2.97 6.20
N ASN A 103 3.65 1.75 6.41
CA ASN A 103 3.70 1.09 7.72
C ASN A 103 5.14 0.86 8.20
N MET A 104 6.06 0.50 7.32
CA MET A 104 7.48 0.33 7.69
C MET A 104 8.10 1.65 8.14
N SER A 105 7.80 2.77 7.46
CA SER A 105 8.25 4.09 7.91
C SER A 105 7.69 4.44 9.29
N PHE A 106 6.45 4.07 9.55
CA PHE A 106 5.80 4.25 10.84
C PHE A 106 6.40 3.34 11.92
N LEU A 107 6.56 2.04 11.64
CA LEU A 107 7.11 1.06 12.57
C LEU A 107 8.58 1.35 12.92
N GLU A 108 9.39 1.82 11.96
CA GLU A 108 10.77 2.25 12.21
C GLU A 108 10.84 3.36 13.29
N GLU A 109 9.88 4.30 13.29
CA GLU A 109 9.78 5.33 14.33
C GLU A 109 9.30 4.76 15.67
N MET A 110 8.43 3.75 15.63
CA MET A 110 7.96 3.05 16.84
C MET A 110 9.09 2.20 17.47
N TRP A 111 9.79 1.39 16.67
CA TRP A 111 10.89 0.55 17.14
C TRP A 111 12.08 1.37 17.67
N SER A 112 12.37 2.52 17.04
CA SER A 112 13.40 3.44 17.51
C SER A 112 12.96 4.30 18.71
N ARG A 113 11.73 4.13 19.22
CA ARG A 113 11.12 4.95 20.29
C ARG A 113 11.10 6.45 19.96
N ASN A 114 11.17 6.81 18.68
CA ASN A 114 11.23 8.21 18.25
C ASN A 114 9.85 8.84 18.00
N MET A 115 8.79 8.03 18.01
CA MET A 115 7.43 8.51 17.73
C MET A 115 6.98 9.63 18.69
N ALA A 116 7.32 9.51 19.99
CA ALA A 116 7.01 10.54 20.98
C ALA A 116 7.68 11.88 20.61
N ASN A 117 8.97 11.86 20.20
CA ASN A 117 9.71 13.04 19.79
C ASN A 117 9.10 13.70 18.54
N LEU A 118 8.64 12.90 17.58
CA LEU A 118 7.96 13.41 16.38
C LEU A 118 6.63 14.08 16.72
N LEU A 119 5.87 13.54 17.69
CA LEU A 119 4.58 14.12 18.09
C LEU A 119 4.68 15.40 18.93
N ILE A 120 5.84 15.68 19.56
CA ILE A 120 6.12 16.95 20.27
C ILE A 120 6.90 17.95 19.38
N SER A 121 7.44 17.49 18.25
CA SER A 121 8.14 18.36 17.29
C SER A 121 7.15 19.36 16.62
N PRO A 122 7.65 20.43 15.97
CA PRO A 122 6.79 21.37 15.25
C PRO A 122 6.18 20.79 13.95
N LEU A 123 6.21 19.47 13.78
CA LEU A 123 5.65 18.74 12.66
C LEU A 123 4.15 18.53 12.87
N SER A 124 3.32 18.92 11.91
CA SER A 124 1.88 18.63 11.97
C SER A 124 1.59 17.16 11.66
N ARG A 125 0.45 16.64 12.14
CA ARG A 125 0.02 15.25 11.84
C ARG A 125 -0.09 14.99 10.34
N LEU A 126 -0.57 15.99 9.58
CA LEU A 126 -0.68 15.90 8.12
C LEU A 126 0.70 15.83 7.45
N GLU A 127 1.67 16.63 7.90
CA GLU A 127 3.04 16.59 7.37
C GLU A 127 3.71 15.24 7.64
N LEU A 128 3.50 14.65 8.83
CA LEU A 128 3.99 13.33 9.16
C LEU A 128 3.38 12.26 8.23
N VAL A 129 2.06 12.26 8.08
CA VAL A 129 1.36 11.31 7.20
C VAL A 129 1.81 11.48 5.75
N LEU A 130 1.88 12.72 5.24
CA LEU A 130 2.31 12.99 3.86
C LEU A 130 3.77 12.58 3.61
N SER A 131 4.67 12.74 4.57
CA SER A 131 6.05 12.27 4.42
C SER A 131 6.13 10.74 4.34
N MET A 132 5.33 10.01 5.13
CA MET A 132 5.25 8.55 5.06
C MET A 132 4.58 8.07 3.77
N LEU A 133 3.53 8.77 3.29
CA LEU A 133 2.91 8.49 1.99
C LEU A 133 3.89 8.68 0.84
N SER A 134 4.64 9.78 0.85
CA SER A 134 5.68 10.04 -0.15
C SER A 134 6.76 8.96 -0.15
N MET A 135 7.18 8.53 1.05
CA MET A 135 8.15 7.45 1.19
C MET A 135 7.59 6.10 0.72
N SER A 136 6.30 5.83 0.91
CA SER A 136 5.66 4.61 0.40
C SER A 136 5.69 4.55 -1.12
N VAL A 137 5.44 5.67 -1.80
CA VAL A 137 5.57 5.75 -3.27
C VAL A 137 7.01 5.47 -3.72
N LEU A 138 7.99 6.04 -3.02
CA LEU A 138 9.40 5.82 -3.35
C LEU A 138 9.79 4.35 -3.17
N ARG A 139 9.43 3.73 -2.05
CA ARG A 139 9.69 2.30 -1.79
C ARG A 139 8.97 1.41 -2.81
N MET A 140 7.74 1.75 -3.19
CA MET A 140 7.00 1.04 -4.25
C MET A 140 7.74 1.12 -5.58
N LEU A 141 8.19 2.31 -6.00
CA LEU A 141 8.91 2.48 -7.27
C LEU A 141 10.23 1.70 -7.28
N VAL A 142 10.99 1.75 -6.19
CA VAL A 142 12.25 0.97 -6.04
C VAL A 142 11.99 -0.52 -6.15
N SER A 143 10.83 -1.01 -5.72
CA SER A 143 10.46 -2.42 -5.81
C SER A 143 9.88 -2.80 -7.17
N ILE A 144 8.87 -2.04 -7.68
CA ILE A 144 8.08 -2.45 -8.85
C ILE A 144 8.85 -2.31 -10.17
N VAL A 145 9.73 -1.30 -10.28
CA VAL A 145 10.47 -1.06 -11.54
C VAL A 145 11.39 -2.22 -11.90
N PRO A 146 12.27 -2.72 -11.01
CA PRO A 146 13.10 -3.88 -11.32
C PRO A 146 12.30 -5.15 -11.61
N ILE A 147 11.20 -5.35 -10.90
CA ILE A 147 10.37 -6.55 -11.05
C ILE A 147 9.61 -6.54 -12.35
N THR A 148 9.11 -5.39 -12.81
CA THR A 148 8.51 -5.28 -14.15
C THR A 148 9.52 -5.51 -15.26
N VAL A 149 10.77 -5.09 -15.11
CA VAL A 149 11.86 -5.42 -16.03
C VAL A 149 12.13 -6.92 -16.06
N LEU A 150 12.19 -7.57 -14.89
CA LEU A 150 12.37 -9.02 -14.80
C LEU A 150 11.17 -9.79 -15.36
N ALA A 151 9.93 -9.27 -15.21
CA ALA A 151 8.74 -9.87 -15.80
C ALA A 151 8.81 -9.88 -17.34
N ILE A 152 9.34 -8.81 -17.94
CA ILE A 152 9.59 -8.76 -19.39
C ILE A 152 10.65 -9.78 -19.78
N PHE A 153 11.78 -9.82 -19.04
CA PHE A 153 12.90 -10.67 -19.38
C PHE A 153 12.61 -12.18 -19.23
N PHE A 154 11.94 -12.61 -18.16
CA PHE A 154 11.69 -14.03 -17.89
C PHE A 154 10.40 -14.57 -18.49
N PHE A 155 9.38 -13.73 -18.65
CA PHE A 155 8.03 -14.17 -18.99
C PHE A 155 7.43 -13.45 -20.20
N ASP A 156 8.20 -12.59 -20.87
CA ASP A 156 7.73 -11.74 -21.99
C ASP A 156 6.43 -10.97 -21.64
N TYR A 157 6.31 -10.62 -20.36
CA TYR A 157 5.14 -9.91 -19.84
C TYR A 157 5.45 -8.43 -19.62
N ASN A 158 4.84 -7.58 -20.45
CA ASN A 158 5.00 -6.14 -20.36
C ASN A 158 3.76 -5.51 -19.68
N LEU A 159 3.90 -5.14 -18.39
CA LEU A 159 2.85 -4.46 -17.63
C LEU A 159 2.49 -3.09 -18.26
N TRP A 160 3.46 -2.41 -18.85
CA TRP A 160 3.28 -1.09 -19.46
C TRP A 160 2.38 -1.13 -20.71
N SER A 161 2.16 -2.31 -21.30
CA SER A 161 1.22 -2.50 -22.41
C SER A 161 -0.24 -2.18 -22.05
N LEU A 162 -0.57 -2.10 -20.77
CA LEU A 162 -1.88 -1.66 -20.28
C LEU A 162 -2.11 -0.14 -20.47
N GLY A 163 -1.07 0.60 -20.87
CA GLY A 163 -1.17 2.01 -21.27
C GLY A 163 -1.70 2.91 -20.14
N VAL A 164 -2.57 3.85 -20.49
CA VAL A 164 -3.14 4.83 -19.54
C VAL A 164 -3.96 4.15 -18.44
N GLY A 165 -4.56 2.99 -18.72
CA GLY A 165 -5.29 2.19 -17.73
C GLY A 165 -4.44 1.81 -16.52
N LEU A 166 -3.13 1.56 -16.74
CA LEU A 166 -2.19 1.23 -15.67
C LEU A 166 -2.10 2.34 -14.62
N GLY A 167 -2.09 3.60 -15.04
CA GLY A 167 -2.08 4.74 -14.10
C GLY A 167 -3.32 4.77 -13.21
N ALA A 168 -4.50 4.50 -13.78
CA ALA A 168 -5.74 4.42 -13.02
C ALA A 168 -5.74 3.25 -12.02
N PHE A 169 -5.18 2.09 -12.40
CA PHE A 169 -5.02 0.93 -11.51
C PHE A 169 -4.07 1.27 -10.36
N PHE A 170 -2.92 1.86 -10.65
CA PHE A 170 -1.92 2.23 -9.64
C PHE A 170 -2.48 3.21 -8.62
N VAL A 171 -3.13 4.28 -9.08
CA VAL A 171 -3.71 5.29 -8.18
C VAL A 171 -4.74 4.66 -7.24
N ASN A 172 -5.66 3.84 -7.77
CA ASN A 172 -6.68 3.20 -6.95
C ASN A 172 -6.09 2.21 -5.94
N LEU A 173 -5.12 1.39 -6.34
CA LEU A 173 -4.47 0.43 -5.45
C LEU A 173 -3.63 1.12 -4.37
N LEU A 174 -2.90 2.19 -4.72
CA LEU A 174 -2.17 2.99 -3.75
C LEU A 174 -3.09 3.63 -2.73
N MET A 175 -4.20 4.24 -3.17
CA MET A 175 -5.17 4.86 -2.25
C MET A 175 -5.74 3.84 -1.27
N THR A 176 -6.09 2.63 -1.73
CA THR A 176 -6.52 1.54 -0.83
C THR A 176 -5.41 1.16 0.14
N GLY A 177 -4.19 0.94 -0.36
CA GLY A 177 -3.03 0.61 0.48
C GLY A 177 -2.78 1.67 1.55
N TRP A 178 -2.87 2.94 1.20
CA TRP A 178 -2.71 4.06 2.12
C TRP A 178 -3.81 4.14 3.18
N ALA A 179 -5.07 3.92 2.80
CA ALA A 179 -6.18 3.89 3.76
C ALA A 179 -5.98 2.78 4.81
N LEU A 180 -5.58 1.59 4.36
CA LEU A 180 -5.25 0.46 5.25
C LEU A 180 -4.03 0.75 6.12
N ALA A 181 -2.99 1.35 5.56
CA ALA A 181 -1.76 1.69 6.27
C ALA A 181 -2.02 2.71 7.39
N ILE A 182 -2.76 3.76 7.09
CA ILE A 182 -3.12 4.79 8.07
C ILE A 182 -3.94 4.18 9.20
N LEU A 183 -4.92 3.33 8.88
CA LEU A 183 -5.75 2.65 9.88
C LEU A 183 -4.93 1.71 10.78
N THR A 184 -4.13 0.83 10.19
CA THR A 184 -3.30 -0.12 10.94
C THR A 184 -2.24 0.58 11.79
N SER A 185 -1.60 1.64 11.28
CA SER A 185 -0.65 2.45 12.05
C SER A 185 -1.32 3.13 13.26
N GLY A 186 -2.55 3.62 13.10
CA GLY A 186 -3.32 4.17 14.21
C GLY A 186 -3.63 3.12 15.29
N LEU A 187 -3.97 1.90 14.88
CA LEU A 187 -4.21 0.78 15.79
C LEU A 187 -2.94 0.36 16.55
N VAL A 188 -1.81 0.29 15.83
CA VAL A 188 -0.50 0.01 16.45
C VAL A 188 -0.12 1.11 17.43
N LEU A 189 -0.34 2.37 17.09
CA LEU A 189 -0.04 3.49 17.99
C LEU A 189 -0.84 3.42 19.30
N ARG A 190 -2.11 3.03 19.21
CA ARG A 190 -2.98 2.91 20.39
C ARG A 190 -2.69 1.68 21.25
N ASN A 191 -2.47 0.53 20.59
CA ASN A 191 -2.38 -0.77 21.26
C ASN A 191 -0.93 -1.22 21.53
N GLY A 192 0.06 -0.43 21.07
CA GLY A 192 1.48 -0.75 21.17
C GLY A 192 1.94 -1.73 20.09
N LEU A 193 3.23 -2.12 20.16
CA LEU A 193 3.88 -3.00 19.19
C LEU A 193 3.26 -4.41 19.12
N GLY A 194 2.57 -4.86 20.16
CA GLY A 194 1.82 -6.14 20.12
C GLY A 194 0.77 -6.22 19.01
N ALA A 195 0.29 -5.08 18.51
CA ALA A 195 -0.65 -5.01 17.38
C ALA A 195 0.05 -4.97 15.99
N GLU A 196 1.38 -5.05 15.93
CA GLU A 196 2.14 -5.02 14.67
C GLU A 196 1.71 -6.13 13.71
N GLY A 197 1.33 -7.30 14.22
CA GLY A 197 0.81 -8.40 13.41
C GLY A 197 -0.38 -8.02 12.51
N LEU A 198 -1.16 -6.98 12.85
CA LEU A 198 -2.25 -6.49 12.01
C LEU A 198 -1.76 -5.90 10.69
N VAL A 199 -0.57 -5.31 10.67
CA VAL A 199 0.03 -4.76 9.45
C VAL A 199 0.23 -5.84 8.39
N TRP A 200 0.65 -7.01 8.81
CA TRP A 200 0.94 -8.15 7.93
C TRP A 200 -0.32 -8.96 7.62
N SER A 201 -1.12 -9.28 8.63
CA SER A 201 -2.29 -10.14 8.48
C SER A 201 -3.40 -9.54 7.60
N MET A 202 -3.53 -8.20 7.58
CA MET A 202 -4.53 -7.50 6.78
C MET A 202 -4.43 -7.87 5.29
N MET A 203 -3.21 -7.97 4.75
CA MET A 203 -3.00 -8.29 3.33
C MET A 203 -3.41 -9.71 3.01
N PHE A 204 -3.13 -10.68 3.90
CA PHE A 204 -3.51 -12.06 3.68
C PHE A 204 -5.04 -12.27 3.69
N VAL A 205 -5.76 -11.51 4.51
CA VAL A 205 -7.23 -11.54 4.55
C VAL A 205 -7.84 -10.87 3.31
N LEU A 206 -7.28 -9.77 2.86
CA LEU A 206 -7.80 -9.02 1.71
C LEU A 206 -7.54 -9.72 0.38
N MET A 207 -6.45 -10.45 0.23
CA MET A 207 -6.06 -11.09 -1.02
C MET A 207 -7.19 -11.96 -1.62
N PRO A 208 -7.78 -12.91 -0.90
CA PRO A 208 -8.91 -13.69 -1.41
C PRO A 208 -10.19 -12.85 -1.59
N LEU A 209 -10.45 -11.90 -0.71
CA LEU A 209 -11.66 -11.08 -0.78
C LEU A 209 -11.66 -10.10 -1.96
N CYS A 210 -10.50 -9.58 -2.34
CA CYS A 210 -10.33 -8.68 -3.48
C CYS A 210 -10.33 -9.39 -4.84
N CYS A 211 -10.51 -10.71 -4.88
CA CYS A 211 -10.56 -11.50 -6.11
C CYS A 211 -9.33 -11.29 -7.01
N VAL A 212 -8.14 -11.28 -6.42
CA VAL A 212 -6.89 -11.00 -7.13
C VAL A 212 -6.67 -12.00 -8.27
N PHE A 213 -6.84 -13.31 -8.02
CA PHE A 213 -6.48 -14.38 -8.95
C PHE A 213 -7.67 -14.99 -9.70
N TYR A 214 -8.90 -14.68 -9.32
CA TYR A 214 -10.13 -15.25 -9.89
C TYR A 214 -11.21 -14.16 -9.99
N PRO A 215 -12.19 -14.31 -10.90
CA PRO A 215 -13.28 -13.35 -11.01
C PRO A 215 -14.24 -13.44 -9.82
N VAL A 216 -14.95 -12.35 -9.54
CA VAL A 216 -15.92 -12.27 -8.42
C VAL A 216 -16.98 -13.35 -8.48
N SER A 217 -17.35 -13.78 -9.70
CA SER A 217 -18.38 -14.83 -9.92
C SER A 217 -18.07 -16.19 -9.28
N VAL A 218 -16.80 -16.46 -8.95
CA VAL A 218 -16.36 -17.70 -8.29
C VAL A 218 -16.73 -17.72 -6.81
N LEU A 219 -16.86 -16.55 -6.19
CA LEU A 219 -17.18 -16.44 -4.77
C LEU A 219 -18.66 -16.79 -4.48
N PRO A 220 -18.97 -17.32 -3.29
CA PRO A 220 -20.35 -17.42 -2.79
C PRO A 220 -21.04 -16.04 -2.78
N SER A 221 -22.34 -15.99 -2.97
CA SER A 221 -23.12 -14.75 -3.16
C SER A 221 -22.96 -13.73 -2.01
N PHE A 222 -22.78 -14.19 -0.77
CA PHE A 222 -22.54 -13.30 0.35
C PHE A 222 -21.15 -12.66 0.31
N LEU A 223 -20.11 -13.41 -0.12
CA LEU A 223 -18.75 -12.88 -0.27
C LEU A 223 -18.63 -11.95 -1.48
N GLN A 224 -19.42 -12.17 -2.55
CA GLN A 224 -19.47 -11.25 -3.68
C GLN A 224 -19.86 -9.82 -3.23
N ARG A 225 -20.84 -9.70 -2.32
CA ARG A 225 -21.24 -8.39 -1.77
C ARG A 225 -20.10 -7.72 -0.98
N VAL A 226 -19.34 -8.52 -0.22
CA VAL A 226 -18.16 -8.01 0.50
C VAL A 226 -17.05 -7.61 -0.48
N ALA A 227 -16.80 -8.43 -1.49
CA ALA A 227 -15.82 -8.14 -2.53
C ALA A 227 -16.12 -6.80 -3.23
N TRP A 228 -17.36 -6.56 -3.64
CA TRP A 228 -17.78 -5.31 -4.28
C TRP A 228 -17.75 -4.08 -3.34
N ALA A 229 -17.64 -4.26 -2.02
CA ALA A 229 -17.38 -3.16 -1.10
C ALA A 229 -15.89 -2.73 -1.08
N LEU A 230 -14.99 -3.54 -1.67
CA LEU A 230 -13.56 -3.32 -1.66
C LEU A 230 -13.07 -2.72 -3.00
N PRO A 231 -12.43 -1.53 -3.01
CA PRO A 231 -11.95 -0.89 -4.24
C PRO A 231 -11.03 -1.75 -5.10
N PRO A 232 -10.10 -2.58 -4.56
CA PRO A 232 -9.24 -3.40 -5.39
C PRO A 232 -10.00 -4.40 -6.27
N THR A 233 -11.17 -4.87 -5.86
CA THR A 233 -12.01 -5.76 -6.66
C THR A 233 -12.35 -5.14 -8.02
N TYR A 234 -12.72 -3.87 -8.03
CA TYR A 234 -13.02 -3.12 -9.26
C TYR A 234 -11.79 -3.00 -10.16
N VAL A 235 -10.61 -2.80 -9.54
CA VAL A 235 -9.34 -2.71 -10.27
C VAL A 235 -9.01 -4.04 -10.94
N PHE A 236 -9.12 -5.17 -10.22
CA PHE A 236 -8.82 -6.49 -10.78
C PHE A 236 -9.83 -6.93 -11.84
N GLU A 237 -11.11 -6.62 -11.67
CA GLU A 237 -12.12 -6.85 -12.72
C GLU A 237 -11.88 -5.95 -13.94
N GLY A 238 -11.53 -4.68 -13.73
CA GLY A 238 -11.16 -3.77 -14.81
C GLY A 238 -9.91 -4.20 -15.56
N MET A 239 -8.89 -4.71 -14.86
CA MET A 239 -7.68 -5.26 -15.47
C MET A 239 -7.99 -6.53 -16.28
N ARG A 240 -8.86 -7.42 -15.80
CA ARG A 240 -9.32 -8.61 -16.54
C ARG A 240 -10.04 -8.20 -17.82
N ALA A 241 -10.96 -7.24 -17.75
CA ALA A 241 -11.65 -6.72 -18.92
C ALA A 241 -10.69 -6.11 -19.95
N LEU A 242 -9.72 -5.32 -19.49
CA LEU A 242 -8.72 -4.72 -20.37
C LEU A 242 -7.82 -5.78 -21.03
N SER A 243 -7.38 -6.78 -20.27
CA SER A 243 -6.47 -7.83 -20.77
C SER A 243 -7.17 -8.84 -21.71
N ALA A 244 -8.46 -9.17 -21.45
CA ALA A 244 -9.20 -10.18 -22.22
C ALA A 244 -9.98 -9.58 -23.38
N GLN A 245 -10.55 -8.40 -23.22
CA GLN A 245 -11.47 -7.75 -24.18
C GLN A 245 -10.90 -6.49 -24.81
N HIS A 246 -9.73 -6.02 -24.38
CA HIS A 246 -9.11 -4.74 -24.75
C HIS A 246 -10.03 -3.52 -24.49
N VAL A 247 -10.95 -3.65 -23.52
CA VAL A 247 -11.89 -2.58 -23.13
C VAL A 247 -11.50 -2.02 -21.77
N PHE A 248 -11.17 -0.73 -21.74
CA PHE A 248 -10.92 -0.03 -20.50
C PHE A 248 -12.26 0.38 -19.84
N ARG A 249 -12.57 -0.19 -18.70
CA ARG A 249 -13.78 0.05 -17.91
C ARG A 249 -13.57 1.24 -16.98
N SER A 250 -13.77 2.45 -17.51
CA SER A 250 -13.67 3.69 -16.73
C SER A 250 -14.71 3.79 -15.60
N ASP A 251 -15.89 3.20 -15.80
CA ASP A 251 -16.93 3.09 -14.79
C ASP A 251 -16.46 2.40 -13.51
N LEU A 252 -15.78 1.27 -13.65
CA LEU A 252 -15.21 0.54 -12.50
C LEU A 252 -14.12 1.35 -11.79
N MET A 253 -13.27 2.05 -12.55
CA MET A 253 -12.20 2.87 -11.99
C MET A 253 -12.74 4.07 -11.21
N LEU A 254 -13.79 4.72 -11.70
CA LEU A 254 -14.45 5.81 -11.00
C LEU A 254 -15.15 5.35 -9.71
N GLN A 255 -15.81 4.19 -9.74
CA GLN A 255 -16.40 3.60 -8.54
C GLN A 255 -15.34 3.25 -7.50
N ALA A 256 -14.23 2.60 -7.92
CA ALA A 256 -13.09 2.32 -7.05
C ALA A 256 -12.54 3.62 -6.42
N PHE A 257 -12.37 4.67 -7.23
CA PHE A 257 -11.86 5.95 -6.77
C PHE A 257 -12.78 6.60 -5.74
N ALA A 258 -14.09 6.62 -6.01
CA ALA A 258 -15.07 7.18 -5.08
C ALA A 258 -15.06 6.45 -3.72
N ILE A 259 -15.04 5.11 -3.73
CA ILE A 259 -14.94 4.32 -2.50
C ILE A 259 -13.60 4.58 -1.80
N ASN A 260 -12.50 4.69 -2.54
CA ASN A 260 -11.17 4.99 -1.98
C ASN A 260 -11.11 6.35 -1.28
N VAL A 261 -11.74 7.39 -1.85
CA VAL A 261 -11.82 8.71 -1.22
C VAL A 261 -12.55 8.64 0.13
N VAL A 262 -13.65 7.89 0.19
CA VAL A 262 -14.39 7.67 1.44
C VAL A 262 -13.53 6.90 2.45
N LEU A 263 -12.91 5.78 2.03
CA LEU A 263 -12.07 4.96 2.91
C LEU A 263 -10.85 5.72 3.43
N LEU A 264 -10.18 6.50 2.59
CA LEU A 264 -9.03 7.30 2.98
C LEU A 264 -9.43 8.41 3.97
N SER A 265 -10.58 9.05 3.75
CA SER A 265 -11.14 10.04 4.66
C SER A 265 -11.48 9.42 6.03
N LEU A 266 -12.15 8.27 6.03
CA LEU A 266 -12.47 7.53 7.26
C LEU A 266 -11.21 7.07 8.00
N ALA A 267 -10.21 6.57 7.28
CA ALA A 267 -8.93 6.18 7.85
C ALA A 267 -8.20 7.36 8.49
N GLY A 268 -8.21 8.53 7.83
CA GLY A 268 -7.62 9.77 8.37
C GLY A 268 -8.31 10.24 9.66
N VAL A 269 -9.65 10.22 9.68
CA VAL A 269 -10.42 10.56 10.89
C VAL A 269 -10.16 9.55 12.01
N ALA A 270 -10.19 8.25 11.69
CA ALA A 270 -9.89 7.19 12.65
C ALA A 270 -8.47 7.34 13.23
N PHE A 271 -7.48 7.60 12.38
CA PHE A 271 -6.10 7.85 12.82
C PHE A 271 -5.99 9.03 13.77
N ALA A 272 -6.66 10.16 13.46
CA ALA A 272 -6.67 11.33 14.33
C ALA A 272 -7.24 10.99 15.71
N HIS A 273 -8.37 10.26 15.76
CA HIS A 273 -8.97 9.79 17.03
C HIS A 273 -8.06 8.81 17.78
N LEU A 274 -7.41 7.88 17.08
CA LEU A 274 -6.51 6.90 17.69
C LEU A 274 -5.26 7.58 18.28
N VAL A 275 -4.69 8.58 17.59
CA VAL A 275 -3.59 9.41 18.10
C VAL A 275 -4.01 10.15 19.37
N ASP A 276 -5.20 10.78 19.39
CA ASP A 276 -5.69 11.49 20.57
C ASP A 276 -5.99 10.51 21.73
N SER A 277 -6.49 9.32 21.43
CA SER A 277 -6.67 8.25 22.42
C SER A 277 -5.33 7.79 23.01
N ALA A 278 -4.33 7.54 22.15
CA ALA A 278 -2.99 7.14 22.59
C ALA A 278 -2.31 8.20 23.47
N ARG A 279 -2.52 9.49 23.18
CA ARG A 279 -2.04 10.60 24.00
C ARG A 279 -2.68 10.62 25.37
N ARG A 280 -4.00 10.36 25.46
CA ARG A 280 -4.74 10.37 26.74
C ARG A 280 -4.42 9.16 27.61
N SER A 281 -4.22 7.99 27.02
CA SER A 281 -3.89 6.74 27.74
C SER A 281 -2.43 6.66 28.20
N GLY A 282 -1.56 7.61 27.78
CA GLY A 282 -0.14 7.55 28.09
C GLY A 282 0.62 6.42 27.37
N SER A 283 -0.03 5.69 26.47
CA SER A 283 0.56 4.55 25.76
C SER A 283 1.80 4.93 24.93
N LEU A 284 1.96 6.21 24.60
CA LEU A 284 3.15 6.74 23.95
C LEU A 284 4.42 6.65 24.81
N MET A 285 4.28 6.61 26.15
CA MET A 285 5.39 6.50 27.10
C MET A 285 5.65 5.04 27.51
N SER A 286 4.63 4.18 27.46
CA SER A 286 4.72 2.75 27.85
C SER A 286 5.20 1.84 26.70
N ILE A 287 5.53 2.37 25.54
CA ILE A 287 6.09 1.63 24.36
C ILE A 287 7.49 1.03 24.69
N GLY A 288 7.83 0.91 25.95
CA GLY A 288 9.13 0.46 26.42
C GLY A 288 9.13 -0.64 27.46
N GLU A 289 7.98 -1.15 27.87
CA GLU A 289 7.88 -2.28 28.82
C GLU A 289 7.37 -3.55 28.13
#